data_c60627f5a33863347e347bae0749fcca
#
_entry.id   c60627f5a33863347e347bae0749fcca
#
_cell.length_a   1.000
_cell.length_b   1.000
_cell.length_c   1.000
_cell.angle_alpha   90.00
_cell.angle_beta   90.00
_cell.angle_gamma   90.00
#
_symmetry.space_group_name_H-M   'P 1'
#
loop_
_entity.id
_entity.type
_entity.pdbx_description
1 polymer ?
#
loop_
_entity_poly.entity_id
_entity_poly.type
_entity_poly.pdbx_seq_one_letter_code
_entity_poly.pdbx_strand_id
1 'polypeptide(L)'
;KALVAKLMAGRIAEELKFDKRATGAHNDFEKATEIVQKMVRFYGMSESLGNVVYKDNDQFSDETVSLIDQEVRRIVKECYDMAAKLLRDNRDKLDKIANGLLESELLSAAQVYALLDMEQPKVATLELESVEADSTSV
;
A
#
# COMPACT_ATOMS: atom_id res chain seq x y z
N LYS A 1 -6.78 -2.62 -0.75
CA LYS A 1 -6.52 -2.16 0.63
C LYS A 1 -5.10 -2.49 1.10
N ALA A 2 -4.56 -3.71 0.85
CA ALA A 2 -3.20 -4.09 1.28
C ALA A 2 -2.10 -3.16 0.72
N LEU A 3 -2.18 -2.78 -0.56
CA LEU A 3 -1.24 -1.85 -1.18
C LEU A 3 -1.29 -0.46 -0.52
N VAL A 4 -2.48 0.04 -0.21
CA VAL A 4 -2.68 1.32 0.49
C VAL A 4 -2.06 1.27 1.90
N ALA A 5 -2.34 0.20 2.66
CA ALA A 5 -1.74 -0.03 3.97
C ALA A 5 -0.20 -0.08 3.90
N LYS A 6 0.37 -0.73 2.86
CA LYS A 6 1.82 -0.81 2.63
C LYS A 6 2.43 0.58 2.40
N LEU A 7 1.81 1.44 1.60
CA LEU A 7 2.29 2.80 1.35
C LEU A 7 2.33 3.64 2.64
N MET A 8 1.37 3.41 3.55
CA MET A 8 1.30 4.12 4.82
C MET A 8 2.24 3.55 5.90
N ALA A 9 2.66 2.29 5.76
CA ALA A 9 3.39 1.57 6.81
C ALA A 9 4.72 2.24 7.20
N GLY A 10 5.46 2.79 6.23
CA GLY A 10 6.72 3.49 6.51
C GLY A 10 6.53 4.67 7.47
N ARG A 11 5.54 5.52 7.20
CA ARG A 11 5.20 6.64 8.06
C ARG A 11 4.75 6.21 9.45
N ILE A 12 3.91 5.18 9.52
CA ILE A 12 3.40 4.66 10.79
C ILE A 12 4.56 4.07 11.62
N ALA A 13 5.52 3.40 10.96
CA ALA A 13 6.72 2.89 11.61
C ALA A 13 7.56 4.02 12.23
N GLU A 14 7.75 5.13 11.51
CA GLU A 14 8.43 6.33 12.02
C GLU A 14 7.68 6.93 13.22
N GLU A 15 6.36 7.08 13.14
CA GLU A 15 5.54 7.59 14.25
C GLU A 15 5.66 6.70 15.50
N LEU A 16 5.64 5.38 15.32
CA LEU A 16 5.79 4.44 16.42
C LEU A 16 7.18 4.44 17.05
N LYS A 17 8.23 4.75 16.29
CA LYS A 17 9.62 4.71 16.75
C LYS A 17 10.06 6.03 17.37
N PHE A 18 9.68 7.16 16.77
CA PHE A 18 10.25 8.47 17.09
C PHE A 18 9.25 9.45 17.72
N ASP A 19 7.98 9.09 17.81
CA ASP A 19 6.89 9.97 18.25
C ASP A 19 6.89 11.34 17.53
N LYS A 20 7.38 11.35 16.29
CA LYS A 20 7.50 12.53 15.44
C LYS A 20 6.88 12.28 14.07
N ARG A 21 6.22 13.31 13.55
CA ARG A 21 5.67 13.30 12.21
C ARG A 21 6.69 13.90 11.25
N ALA A 22 7.40 13.04 10.50
CA ALA A 22 8.28 13.51 9.43
C ALA A 22 7.48 13.92 8.18
N THR A 23 8.00 14.87 7.40
CA THR A 23 7.35 15.36 6.18
C THR A 23 7.58 14.46 4.96
N GLY A 24 8.50 13.50 5.04
CA GLY A 24 8.93 12.65 3.92
C GLY A 24 7.88 11.70 3.34
N ALA A 25 6.81 11.42 4.09
CA ALA A 25 5.75 10.51 3.65
C ALA A 25 4.65 11.15 2.80
N HIS A 26 4.78 12.43 2.42
CA HIS A 26 3.74 13.15 1.66
C HIS A 26 3.37 12.42 0.36
N ASN A 27 4.35 12.00 -0.42
CA ASN A 27 4.16 11.29 -1.69
C ASN A 27 3.44 9.94 -1.52
N ASP A 28 3.72 9.21 -0.43
CA ASP A 28 3.08 7.92 -0.17
C ASP A 28 1.61 8.09 0.25
N PHE A 29 1.29 9.14 1.02
CA PHE A 29 -0.09 9.48 1.35
C PHE A 29 -0.88 9.98 0.13
N GLU A 30 -0.25 10.77 -0.75
CA GLU A 30 -0.85 11.20 -2.00
C GLU A 30 -1.21 10.01 -2.89
N LYS A 31 -0.26 9.10 -3.15
CA LYS A 31 -0.49 7.86 -3.90
C LYS A 31 -1.56 6.96 -3.26
N ALA A 32 -1.52 6.82 -1.93
CA ALA A 32 -2.52 6.05 -1.19
C ALA A 32 -3.93 6.63 -1.39
N THR A 33 -4.06 7.96 -1.31
CA THR A 33 -5.32 8.66 -1.51
C THR A 33 -5.84 8.52 -2.94
N GLU A 34 -4.97 8.68 -3.95
CA GLU A 34 -5.33 8.45 -5.36
C GLU A 34 -5.84 7.05 -5.62
N ILE A 35 -5.18 6.03 -5.05
CA ILE A 35 -5.63 4.63 -5.19
C ILE A 35 -7.01 4.46 -4.58
N VAL A 36 -7.26 5.00 -3.38
CA VAL A 36 -8.54 4.90 -2.73
C VAL A 36 -9.63 5.66 -3.50
N GLN A 37 -9.33 6.84 -4.03
CA GLN A 37 -10.25 7.57 -4.90
C GLN A 37 -10.66 6.73 -6.12
N LYS A 38 -9.70 6.06 -6.78
CA LYS A 38 -9.99 5.15 -7.89
C LYS A 38 -10.84 3.95 -7.45
N MET A 39 -10.57 3.39 -6.27
CA MET A 39 -11.37 2.28 -5.71
C MET A 39 -12.83 2.69 -5.50
N VAL A 40 -13.07 3.89 -4.97
CA VAL A 40 -14.40 4.40 -4.68
C VAL A 40 -15.12 4.83 -5.96
N ARG A 41 -14.45 5.58 -6.83
CA ARG A 41 -15.10 6.24 -7.98
C ARG A 41 -15.23 5.35 -9.20
N PHE A 42 -14.25 4.47 -9.46
CA PHE A 42 -14.19 3.71 -10.71
C PHE A 42 -14.41 2.20 -10.53
N TYR A 43 -14.10 1.65 -9.36
CA TYR A 43 -14.16 0.20 -9.17
C TYR A 43 -15.34 -0.26 -8.33
N GLY A 44 -16.24 0.65 -7.93
CA GLY A 44 -17.43 0.31 -7.16
C GLY A 44 -17.13 -0.37 -5.82
N MET A 45 -15.99 -0.05 -5.19
CA MET A 45 -15.54 -0.68 -3.95
C MET A 45 -16.09 0.02 -2.70
N SER A 46 -17.19 0.74 -2.83
CA SER A 46 -17.91 1.39 -1.73
C SER A 46 -19.29 0.79 -1.59
N GLU A 47 -19.64 0.35 -0.39
CA GLU A 47 -20.97 -0.18 -0.11
C GLU A 47 -22.05 0.92 -0.16
N SER A 48 -21.72 2.12 0.28
CA SER A 48 -22.66 3.25 0.33
C SER A 48 -22.92 3.90 -1.03
N LEU A 49 -21.95 3.84 -1.95
CA LEU A 49 -22.10 4.38 -3.30
C LEU A 49 -22.56 3.35 -4.33
N GLY A 50 -22.51 2.06 -3.98
CA GLY A 50 -22.90 0.96 -4.85
C GLY A 50 -21.98 0.77 -6.06
N ASN A 51 -22.48 0.04 -7.06
CA ASN A 51 -21.72 -0.31 -8.26
C ASN A 51 -21.86 0.74 -9.37
N VAL A 52 -21.61 2.00 -9.04
CA VAL A 52 -21.71 3.14 -9.96
C VAL A 52 -20.31 3.69 -10.23
N VAL A 53 -20.06 4.10 -11.47
CA VAL A 53 -18.81 4.76 -11.88
C VAL A 53 -19.02 6.27 -11.87
N TYR A 54 -18.18 6.98 -11.12
CA TYR A 54 -18.21 8.43 -10.96
C TYR A 54 -17.03 9.05 -11.71
N LYS A 55 -17.24 9.49 -12.97
CA LYS A 55 -16.17 10.06 -13.80
C LYS A 55 -15.86 11.50 -13.40
N ASP A 56 -14.62 11.93 -13.64
CA ASP A 56 -14.16 13.27 -13.23
C ASP A 56 -14.91 14.43 -13.92
N ASN A 57 -15.43 14.20 -15.12
CA ASN A 57 -16.14 15.21 -15.91
C ASN A 57 -17.65 15.20 -15.71
N ASP A 58 -18.18 14.31 -14.87
CA ASP A 58 -19.61 14.24 -14.62
C ASP A 58 -20.00 15.28 -13.54
N GLN A 59 -21.18 15.87 -13.68
CA GLN A 59 -21.75 16.73 -12.65
C GLN A 59 -22.48 15.86 -11.62
N PHE A 60 -22.07 15.96 -10.38
CA PHE A 60 -22.69 15.26 -9.26
C PHE A 60 -23.40 16.25 -8.33
N SER A 61 -24.42 15.77 -7.61
CA SER A 61 -24.99 16.53 -6.51
C SER A 61 -23.97 16.71 -5.38
N ASP A 62 -24.11 17.77 -4.60
CA ASP A 62 -23.27 18.01 -3.41
C ASP A 62 -23.32 16.85 -2.43
N GLU A 63 -24.46 16.18 -2.33
CA GLU A 63 -24.64 14.97 -1.53
C GLU A 63 -23.74 13.82 -2.03
N THR A 64 -23.72 13.56 -3.34
CA THR A 64 -22.86 12.52 -3.94
C THR A 64 -21.39 12.84 -3.73
N VAL A 65 -20.97 14.09 -3.91
CA VAL A 65 -19.59 14.52 -3.66
C VAL A 65 -19.22 14.30 -2.20
N SER A 66 -20.09 14.65 -1.27
CA SER A 66 -19.89 14.43 0.16
C SER A 66 -19.77 12.96 0.51
N LEU A 67 -20.60 12.10 -0.07
CA LEU A 67 -20.50 10.64 0.14
C LEU A 67 -19.20 10.05 -0.40
N ILE A 68 -18.74 10.49 -1.57
CA ILE A 68 -17.45 10.08 -2.14
C ILE A 68 -16.31 10.43 -1.17
N ASP A 69 -16.28 11.68 -0.67
CA ASP A 69 -15.27 12.14 0.27
C ASP A 69 -15.30 11.35 1.58
N GLN A 70 -16.47 11.09 2.14
CA GLN A 70 -16.64 10.28 3.34
C GLN A 70 -16.12 8.85 3.15
N GLU A 71 -16.42 8.20 2.03
CA GLU A 71 -15.95 6.85 1.73
C GLU A 71 -14.45 6.78 1.52
N VAL A 72 -13.87 7.75 0.83
CA VAL A 72 -12.40 7.86 0.69
C VAL A 72 -11.75 7.96 2.06
N ARG A 73 -12.22 8.87 2.92
CA ARG A 73 -11.69 9.03 4.28
C ARG A 73 -11.85 7.77 5.11
N ARG A 74 -12.98 7.09 5.01
CA ARG A 74 -13.23 5.83 5.72
C ARG A 74 -12.25 4.74 5.33
N ILE A 75 -12.06 4.52 4.03
CA ILE A 75 -11.15 3.48 3.52
C ILE A 75 -9.69 3.80 3.85
N VAL A 76 -9.27 5.06 3.70
CA VAL A 76 -7.93 5.50 4.09
C VAL A 76 -7.68 5.22 5.57
N LYS A 77 -8.65 5.58 6.43
CA LYS A 77 -8.56 5.32 7.88
C LYS A 77 -8.49 3.83 8.19
N GLU A 78 -9.30 3.00 7.57
CA GLU A 78 -9.24 1.54 7.75
C GLU A 78 -7.87 0.97 7.38
N CYS A 79 -7.30 1.41 6.26
CA CYS A 79 -5.98 0.98 5.82
C CYS A 79 -4.87 1.44 6.79
N TYR A 80 -4.98 2.66 7.30
CA TYR A 80 -4.07 3.19 8.32
C TYR A 80 -4.16 2.38 9.62
N ASP A 81 -5.36 2.16 10.13
CA ASP A 81 -5.59 1.41 11.37
C ASP A 81 -5.09 -0.03 11.25
N MET A 82 -5.30 -0.66 10.08
CA MET A 82 -4.78 -2.01 9.78
C MET A 82 -3.25 -2.04 9.81
N ALA A 83 -2.59 -1.11 9.14
CA ALA A 83 -1.13 -1.03 9.12
C ALA A 83 -0.56 -0.73 10.51
N ALA A 84 -1.17 0.21 11.24
CA ALA A 84 -0.77 0.57 12.58
C ALA A 84 -0.91 -0.60 13.57
N LYS A 85 -1.98 -1.39 13.44
CA LYS A 85 -2.17 -2.59 14.24
C LYS A 85 -1.08 -3.63 13.95
N LEU A 86 -0.84 -3.93 12.67
CA LEU A 86 0.18 -4.89 12.25
C LEU A 86 1.58 -4.50 12.75
N LEU A 87 1.94 -3.23 12.66
CA LEU A 87 3.24 -2.76 13.13
C LEU A 87 3.36 -2.79 14.65
N ARG A 88 2.29 -2.46 15.37
CA ARG A 88 2.27 -2.56 16.85
C ARG A 88 2.38 -4.00 17.33
N ASP A 89 1.63 -4.91 16.71
CA ASP A 89 1.62 -6.33 17.05
C ASP A 89 2.97 -7.01 16.72
N ASN A 90 3.79 -6.41 15.82
CA ASN A 90 5.10 -6.91 15.42
C ASN A 90 6.22 -5.90 15.74
N ARG A 91 6.10 -5.17 16.84
CA ARG A 91 7.06 -4.12 17.23
C ARG A 91 8.48 -4.65 17.39
N ASP A 92 8.62 -5.85 17.95
CA ASP A 92 9.89 -6.56 18.10
C ASP A 92 10.59 -6.79 16.75
N LYS A 93 9.84 -7.17 15.73
CA LYS A 93 10.35 -7.36 14.38
C LYS A 93 10.77 -6.04 13.74
N LEU A 94 9.99 -4.99 13.95
CA LEU A 94 10.31 -3.63 13.48
C LEU A 94 11.63 -3.15 14.10
N ASP A 95 11.82 -3.36 15.41
CA ASP A 95 13.05 -2.97 16.10
C ASP A 95 14.25 -3.78 15.63
N LYS A 96 14.13 -5.09 15.34
CA LYS A 96 15.18 -5.91 14.73
C LYS A 96 15.63 -5.35 13.38
N ILE A 97 14.69 -5.00 12.50
CA ILE A 97 15.02 -4.42 11.18
C ILE A 97 15.69 -3.05 11.35
N ALA A 98 15.17 -2.19 12.21
CA ALA A 98 15.74 -0.87 12.46
C ALA A 98 17.18 -0.96 12.97
N ASN A 99 17.47 -1.86 13.90
CA ASN A 99 18.82 -2.08 14.39
C ASN A 99 19.75 -2.67 13.31
N GLY A 100 19.28 -3.63 12.52
CA GLY A 100 20.05 -4.16 11.39
C GLY A 100 20.40 -3.09 10.36
N LEU A 101 19.50 -2.13 10.09
CA LEU A 101 19.78 -0.99 9.21
C LEU A 101 20.78 -0.01 9.80
N LEU A 102 20.79 0.19 11.13
CA LEU A 102 21.79 1.02 11.81
C LEU A 102 23.21 0.40 11.72
N GLU A 103 23.29 -0.92 11.73
CA GLU A 103 24.58 -1.62 11.63
C GLU A 103 25.12 -1.71 10.20
N SER A 104 24.24 -1.91 9.22
CA SER A 104 24.62 -2.26 7.84
C SER A 104 24.21 -1.22 6.80
N GLU A 105 23.50 -0.15 7.16
CA GLU A 105 22.94 0.91 6.30
C GLU A 105 21.98 0.40 5.21
N LEU A 106 22.19 -0.84 4.72
CA LEU A 106 21.40 -1.51 3.70
C LEU A 106 21.15 -2.97 4.08
N LEU A 107 19.93 -3.45 3.95
CA LEU A 107 19.56 -4.85 4.12
C LEU A 107 18.95 -5.39 2.83
N SER A 108 19.47 -6.52 2.36
CA SER A 108 18.81 -7.30 1.30
C SER A 108 17.53 -7.98 1.82
N ALA A 109 16.62 -8.37 0.91
CA ALA A 109 15.45 -9.13 1.30
C ALA A 109 15.79 -10.40 2.09
N ALA A 110 16.81 -11.16 1.65
CA ALA A 110 17.25 -12.36 2.35
C ALA A 110 17.73 -12.07 3.79
N GLN A 111 18.46 -10.98 4.00
CA GLN A 111 18.89 -10.55 5.33
C GLN A 111 17.72 -10.15 6.23
N VAL A 112 16.72 -9.46 5.68
CA VAL A 112 15.50 -9.10 6.43
C VAL A 112 14.75 -10.36 6.88
N TYR A 113 14.54 -11.32 5.98
CA TYR A 113 13.87 -12.57 6.33
C TYR A 113 14.66 -13.38 7.37
N ALA A 114 15.99 -13.42 7.27
CA ALA A 114 16.85 -14.07 8.25
C ALA A 114 16.78 -13.41 9.63
N LEU A 115 16.80 -12.06 9.70
CA LEU A 115 16.65 -11.30 10.95
C LEU A 115 15.31 -11.55 11.65
N LEU A 116 14.27 -11.83 10.87
CA LEU A 116 12.93 -12.07 11.38
C LEU A 116 12.61 -13.53 11.66
N ASP A 117 13.57 -14.43 11.45
CA ASP A 117 13.38 -15.89 11.54
C ASP A 117 12.24 -16.38 10.64
N MET A 118 12.11 -15.79 9.43
CA MET A 118 11.05 -16.08 8.46
C MET A 118 11.65 -16.66 7.18
N GLU A 119 10.91 -17.59 6.56
CA GLU A 119 11.26 -18.07 5.23
C GLU A 119 10.96 -17.02 4.17
N GLN A 120 11.91 -16.79 3.27
CA GLN A 120 11.68 -15.92 2.12
C GLN A 120 10.65 -16.55 1.19
N PRO A 121 9.56 -15.83 0.81
CA PRO A 121 8.59 -16.37 -0.13
C PRO A 121 9.29 -16.69 -1.45
N LYS A 122 9.06 -17.89 -1.97
CA LYS A 122 9.51 -18.26 -3.33
C LYS A 122 8.78 -17.34 -4.30
N VAL A 123 9.50 -16.40 -4.90
CA VAL A 123 8.98 -15.64 -6.03
C VAL A 123 8.77 -16.66 -7.15
N ALA A 124 7.51 -16.90 -7.52
CA ALA A 124 7.23 -17.65 -8.75
C ALA A 124 7.85 -16.81 -9.89
N THR A 125 8.96 -17.28 -10.41
CA THR A 125 9.54 -16.75 -11.62
C THR A 125 8.51 -17.08 -12.70
N LEU A 126 7.73 -16.10 -13.15
CA LEU A 126 7.02 -16.20 -14.41
C LEU A 126 8.12 -16.26 -15.45
N GLU A 127 8.50 -17.46 -15.84
CA GLU A 127 9.23 -17.69 -17.07
C GLU A 127 8.32 -17.17 -18.18
N LEU A 128 8.65 -15.99 -18.68
CA LEU A 128 8.18 -15.53 -19.97
C LEU A 128 8.80 -16.52 -20.98
N GLU A 129 8.03 -17.57 -21.29
CA GLU A 129 8.31 -18.36 -22.48
C GLU A 129 8.34 -17.37 -23.63
N SER A 130 9.55 -17.14 -24.12
CA SER A 130 9.80 -16.45 -25.36
C SER A 130 9.00 -17.14 -26.45
N VAL A 131 7.94 -16.47 -26.90
CA VAL A 131 7.32 -16.82 -28.18
C VAL A 131 8.35 -16.46 -29.23
N GLU A 132 9.21 -17.41 -29.56
CA GLU A 132 10.00 -17.35 -30.78
C GLU A 132 9.03 -17.31 -31.93
N ALA A 133 9.01 -16.16 -32.59
CA ALA A 133 8.34 -15.98 -33.84
C ALA A 133 8.96 -16.96 -34.87
N ASP A 134 8.19 -17.97 -35.21
CA ASP A 134 8.48 -18.81 -36.38
C ASP A 134 8.21 -17.96 -37.61
N SER A 135 9.27 -17.30 -38.06
CA SER A 135 9.33 -16.67 -39.38
C SER A 135 10.11 -17.57 -40.32
N THR A 136 9.48 -18.59 -40.86
CA THR A 136 10.07 -19.28 -42.01
C THR A 136 9.01 -19.64 -43.03
N SER A 137 9.18 -19.00 -44.19
CA SER A 137 8.84 -19.47 -45.55
C SER A 137 7.36 -19.54 -45.96
N VAL A 138 6.93 -18.79 -46.86
CA VAL A 138 7.13 -18.82 -48.36
C VAL A 138 6.46 -17.59 -48.93
#